data_997bdfff450884d4fa26d5913a0eb160
#
_entry.id   997bdfff450884d4fa26d5913a0eb160
#
_cell.length_a   1.000
_cell.length_b   1.000
_cell.length_c   1.000
_cell.angle_alpha   90.00
_cell.angle_beta   90.00
_cell.angle_gamma   90.00
#
_symmetry.space_group_name_H-M   'P 1'
#
loop_
_entity.id
_entity.type
_entity.pdbx_description
1 polymer ?
#
loop_
_entity_poly.entity_id
_entity_poly.type
_entity_poly.pdbx_seq_one_letter_code
_entity_poly.pdbx_strand_id
1 'polypeptide(L)'
;MIADVVKELANEVEWVFFGMCPDKLRPYVHEFHPSVSIEQYPATLARMNLDLALAPVEQNLFNECKSNLRLLEYGACGFPVIASDLRCYQGYSDLPVTLVKNRFRGWVDAIRMHISDLDASAKAGDALRNAVLGGWMLEGDNLSNWRKAWLPD
;
A
#
# COMPACT_ATOMS: atom_id res chain seq x y z
N MET A 1 7.64 -13.86 -8.17
CA MET A 1 8.47 -12.86 -7.44
C MET A 1 7.94 -12.61 -6.03
N ILE A 2 6.81 -11.89 -5.84
CA ILE A 2 6.35 -11.56 -4.45
C ILE A 2 6.09 -12.82 -3.61
N ALA A 3 5.60 -13.90 -4.21
CA ALA A 3 5.42 -15.16 -3.52
C ALA A 3 6.73 -15.75 -2.95
N ASP A 4 7.84 -15.51 -3.61
CA ASP A 4 9.15 -15.97 -3.14
C ASP A 4 9.66 -15.08 -2.00
N VAL A 5 9.34 -13.77 -2.04
CA VAL A 5 9.61 -12.83 -0.95
C VAL A 5 8.85 -13.23 0.31
N VAL A 6 7.56 -13.57 0.19
CA VAL A 6 6.74 -14.04 1.31
C VAL A 6 7.35 -15.27 1.97
N LYS A 7 7.83 -16.24 1.18
CA LYS A 7 8.47 -17.45 1.69
C LYS A 7 9.82 -17.16 2.36
N GLU A 8 10.63 -16.31 1.73
CA GLU A 8 11.96 -15.93 2.25
C GLU A 8 11.86 -15.31 3.63
N LEU A 9 10.91 -14.40 3.82
CA LEU A 9 10.77 -13.63 5.05
C LEU A 9 9.75 -14.21 6.04
N ALA A 10 9.26 -15.44 5.82
CA ALA A 10 8.21 -16.03 6.64
C ALA A 10 8.56 -16.19 8.13
N ASN A 11 9.85 -16.23 8.47
CA ASN A 11 10.35 -16.29 9.85
C ASN A 11 10.85 -14.94 10.39
N GLU A 12 10.79 -13.88 9.57
CA GLU A 12 11.27 -12.54 9.94
C GLU A 12 10.09 -11.57 10.20
N VAL A 13 8.94 -11.82 9.55
CA VAL A 13 7.75 -10.97 9.64
C VAL A 13 6.47 -11.80 9.73
N GLU A 14 5.43 -11.25 10.32
CA GLU A 14 4.09 -11.82 10.33
C GLU A 14 3.32 -11.33 9.09
N TRP A 15 2.98 -12.27 8.21
CA TRP A 15 2.26 -11.95 6.98
C TRP A 15 0.75 -11.87 7.20
N VAL A 16 0.19 -10.71 6.92
CA VAL A 16 -1.26 -10.46 6.93
C VAL A 16 -1.77 -10.34 5.49
N PHE A 17 -2.79 -11.12 5.15
CA PHE A 17 -3.44 -11.08 3.85
C PHE A 17 -4.90 -10.67 4.00
N PHE A 18 -5.34 -9.73 3.16
CA PHE A 18 -6.71 -9.25 3.14
C PHE A 18 -7.37 -9.45 1.76
N GLY A 19 -8.52 -10.08 1.75
CA GLY A 19 -9.32 -10.36 0.58
C GLY A 19 -8.95 -11.67 -0.09
N MET A 20 -7.76 -11.79 -0.66
CA MET A 20 -7.33 -12.97 -1.39
C MET A 20 -5.92 -13.41 -0.99
N CYS A 21 -5.76 -14.70 -0.82
CA CYS A 21 -4.45 -15.32 -0.63
C CYS A 21 -4.33 -16.55 -1.52
N PRO A 22 -3.31 -16.63 -2.40
CA PRO A 22 -3.06 -17.84 -3.19
C PRO A 22 -2.79 -19.04 -2.28
N ASP A 23 -3.36 -20.22 -2.60
CA ASP A 23 -3.26 -21.44 -1.78
C ASP A 23 -1.81 -21.81 -1.43
N LYS A 24 -0.90 -21.65 -2.39
CA LYS A 24 0.53 -21.92 -2.21
C LYS A 24 1.22 -21.01 -1.19
N LEU A 25 0.60 -19.90 -0.77
CA LEU A 25 1.11 -18.98 0.24
C LEU A 25 0.47 -19.19 1.61
N ARG A 26 -0.67 -19.88 1.68
CA ARG A 26 -1.38 -20.14 2.94
C ARG A 26 -0.47 -20.64 4.08
N PRO A 27 0.50 -21.57 3.84
CA PRO A 27 1.40 -22.04 4.90
C PRO A 27 2.32 -20.98 5.52
N TYR A 28 2.47 -19.82 4.87
CA TYR A 28 3.34 -18.72 5.29
C TYR A 28 2.58 -17.51 5.82
N VAL A 29 1.24 -17.58 5.82
CA VAL A 29 0.37 -16.49 6.26
C VAL A 29 0.04 -16.65 7.73
N HIS A 30 0.29 -15.62 8.52
CA HIS A 30 0.01 -15.61 9.94
C HIS A 30 -1.43 -15.19 10.23
N GLU A 31 -1.92 -14.21 9.47
CA GLU A 31 -3.29 -13.73 9.61
C GLU A 31 -3.95 -13.56 8.23
N PHE A 32 -5.19 -14.04 8.09
CA PHE A 32 -5.98 -13.92 6.88
C PHE A 32 -7.36 -13.34 7.16
N HIS A 33 -7.64 -12.21 6.52
CA HIS A 33 -8.96 -11.58 6.54
C HIS A 33 -9.67 -11.84 5.21
N PRO A 34 -10.87 -12.40 5.21
CA PRO A 34 -11.65 -12.57 3.98
C PRO A 34 -12.09 -11.21 3.41
N SER A 35 -12.50 -11.20 2.14
CA SER A 35 -13.10 -10.01 1.53
C SER A 35 -14.36 -9.59 2.29
N VAL A 36 -14.51 -8.28 2.44
CA VAL A 36 -15.67 -7.64 3.07
C VAL A 36 -16.37 -6.73 2.06
N SER A 37 -17.54 -6.20 2.42
CA SER A 37 -18.22 -5.21 1.57
C SER A 37 -17.41 -3.91 1.49
N ILE A 38 -17.68 -3.09 0.46
CA ILE A 38 -16.97 -1.82 0.27
C ILE A 38 -17.18 -0.86 1.43
N GLU A 39 -18.34 -0.90 2.08
CA GLU A 39 -18.67 -0.06 3.24
C GLU A 39 -17.85 -0.47 4.47
N GLN A 40 -17.53 -1.75 4.60
CA GLN A 40 -16.75 -2.28 5.72
C GLN A 40 -15.24 -2.21 5.48
N TYR A 41 -14.83 -2.11 4.20
CA TYR A 41 -13.42 -2.19 3.81
C TYR A 41 -12.52 -1.17 4.52
N PRO A 42 -12.84 0.14 4.57
CA PRO A 42 -11.95 1.13 5.20
C PRO A 42 -11.74 0.86 6.70
N ALA A 43 -12.83 0.56 7.41
CA ALA A 43 -12.75 0.27 8.84
C ALA A 43 -12.01 -1.04 9.15
N THR A 44 -12.18 -2.05 8.29
CA THR A 44 -11.47 -3.32 8.43
C THR A 44 -9.98 -3.14 8.17
N LEU A 45 -9.60 -2.43 7.11
CA LEU A 45 -8.20 -2.14 6.80
C LEU A 45 -7.52 -1.38 7.94
N ALA A 46 -8.16 -0.33 8.45
CA ALA A 46 -7.58 0.50 9.52
C ALA A 46 -7.35 -0.27 10.83
N ARG A 47 -8.18 -1.30 11.11
CA ARG A 47 -8.05 -2.13 12.32
C ARG A 47 -6.92 -3.15 12.27
N MET A 48 -6.35 -3.41 11.10
CA MET A 48 -5.26 -4.39 10.97
C MET A 48 -3.97 -3.93 11.64
N ASN A 49 -3.82 -2.61 11.88
CA ASN A 49 -2.71 -2.02 12.60
C ASN A 49 -1.33 -2.54 12.12
N LEU A 50 -1.09 -2.43 10.82
CA LEU A 50 0.09 -2.98 10.16
C LEU A 50 1.32 -2.09 10.41
N ASP A 51 2.47 -2.69 10.70
CA ASP A 51 3.76 -1.97 10.75
C ASP A 51 4.27 -1.59 9.36
N LEU A 52 3.82 -2.29 8.33
CA LEU A 52 4.22 -2.08 6.94
C LEU A 52 3.17 -2.62 5.97
N ALA A 53 2.83 -1.84 4.96
CA ALA A 53 1.93 -2.27 3.89
C ALA A 53 2.66 -2.44 2.56
N LEU A 54 2.29 -3.46 1.79
CA LEU A 54 2.88 -3.74 0.49
C LEU A 54 1.88 -3.53 -0.64
N ALA A 55 2.31 -2.82 -1.68
CA ALA A 55 1.53 -2.58 -2.91
C ALA A 55 2.25 -3.14 -4.15
N PRO A 56 2.47 -4.46 -4.25
CA PRO A 56 3.07 -5.06 -5.42
C PRO A 56 2.08 -5.11 -6.58
N VAL A 57 2.52 -4.69 -7.76
CA VAL A 57 1.79 -4.87 -9.02
C VAL A 57 2.71 -5.44 -10.09
N GLU A 58 2.19 -6.33 -10.92
CA GLU A 58 2.92 -6.88 -12.05
C GLU A 58 3.10 -5.84 -13.15
N GLN A 59 4.26 -5.83 -13.81
CA GLN A 59 4.51 -4.94 -14.93
C GLN A 59 3.74 -5.41 -16.18
N ASN A 60 2.64 -4.75 -16.48
CA ASN A 60 1.85 -4.91 -17.69
C ASN A 60 1.02 -3.64 -17.92
N LEU A 61 0.53 -3.45 -19.15
CA LEU A 61 -0.21 -2.26 -19.56
C LEU A 61 -1.43 -1.97 -18.67
N PHE A 62 -2.18 -3.00 -18.28
CA PHE A 62 -3.34 -2.84 -17.42
C PHE A 62 -2.96 -2.25 -16.06
N ASN A 63 -1.89 -2.74 -15.44
CA ASN A 63 -1.43 -2.25 -14.16
C ASN A 63 -0.79 -0.86 -14.24
N GLU A 64 -0.15 -0.52 -15.34
CA GLU A 64 0.40 0.82 -15.58
C GLU A 64 -0.69 1.90 -15.74
N CYS A 65 -1.90 1.50 -16.14
CA CYS A 65 -3.08 2.38 -16.24
C CYS A 65 -3.89 2.48 -14.95
N LYS A 66 -3.51 1.80 -13.86
CA LYS A 66 -4.17 1.92 -12.56
C LYS A 66 -3.89 3.27 -11.91
N SER A 67 -4.75 3.64 -10.95
CA SER A 67 -4.52 4.79 -10.08
C SER A 67 -3.60 4.43 -8.91
N ASN A 68 -3.15 5.45 -8.19
CA ASN A 68 -2.41 5.35 -6.94
C ASN A 68 -3.29 5.05 -5.71
N LEU A 69 -4.56 4.69 -5.90
CA LEU A 69 -5.54 4.53 -4.82
C LEU A 69 -5.02 3.69 -3.65
N ARG A 70 -4.26 2.62 -3.94
CA ARG A 70 -3.71 1.76 -2.89
C ARG A 70 -2.74 2.50 -1.96
N LEU A 71 -1.97 3.45 -2.48
CA LEU A 71 -1.08 4.29 -1.66
C LEU A 71 -1.89 5.22 -0.76
N LEU A 72 -3.00 5.75 -1.27
CA LEU A 72 -3.90 6.64 -0.52
C LEU A 72 -4.64 5.89 0.59
N GLU A 73 -5.13 4.68 0.31
CA GLU A 73 -5.81 3.83 1.30
C GLU A 73 -4.89 3.47 2.46
N TYR A 74 -3.68 3.00 2.17
CA TYR A 74 -2.69 2.66 3.19
C TYR A 74 -2.19 3.89 3.94
N GLY A 75 -1.94 4.98 3.21
CA GLY A 75 -1.56 6.26 3.81
C GLY A 75 -2.61 6.82 4.75
N ALA A 76 -3.90 6.79 4.38
CA ALA A 76 -4.98 7.22 5.26
C ALA A 76 -5.02 6.43 6.59
N CYS A 77 -4.62 5.15 6.55
CA CYS A 77 -4.48 4.31 7.75
C CYS A 77 -3.19 4.60 8.55
N GLY A 78 -2.25 5.37 8.01
CA GLY A 78 -0.96 5.64 8.64
C GLY A 78 0.08 4.53 8.46
N PHE A 79 -0.14 3.60 7.52
CA PHE A 79 0.81 2.54 7.25
C PHE A 79 1.94 3.05 6.35
N PRO A 80 3.23 2.81 6.68
CA PRO A 80 4.32 2.99 5.72
C PRO A 80 4.14 2.02 4.55
N VAL A 81 4.52 2.44 3.34
CA VAL A 81 4.24 1.66 2.13
C VAL A 81 5.49 1.37 1.34
N ILE A 82 5.67 0.10 0.94
CA ILE A 82 6.55 -0.30 -0.15
C ILE A 82 5.69 -0.64 -1.37
N ALA A 83 5.95 0.01 -2.50
CA ALA A 83 5.20 -0.17 -3.73
C ALA A 83 6.11 -0.51 -4.92
N SER A 84 5.55 -1.15 -5.95
CA SER A 84 6.26 -1.37 -7.20
C SER A 84 6.63 -0.05 -7.87
N ASP A 85 7.88 0.09 -8.30
CA ASP A 85 8.36 1.25 -9.08
C ASP A 85 7.80 1.15 -10.51
N LEU A 86 6.51 1.44 -10.68
CA LEU A 86 5.77 1.42 -11.92
C LEU A 86 4.95 2.71 -12.09
N ARG A 87 4.56 3.00 -13.32
CA ARG A 87 3.89 4.24 -13.71
C ARG A 87 2.67 4.59 -12.82
N CYS A 88 1.89 3.60 -12.41
CA CYS A 88 0.72 3.82 -11.53
C CYS A 88 1.05 4.37 -10.15
N TYR A 89 2.30 4.23 -9.70
CA TYR A 89 2.78 4.71 -8.40
C TYR A 89 3.89 5.78 -8.52
N GLN A 90 4.36 6.07 -9.73
CA GLN A 90 5.35 7.12 -9.99
C GLN A 90 4.71 8.50 -10.14
N GLY A 91 5.50 9.55 -9.97
CA GLY A 91 5.06 10.93 -10.21
C GLY A 91 4.34 11.60 -9.04
N TYR A 92 4.19 10.91 -7.92
CA TYR A 92 3.56 11.42 -6.69
C TYR A 92 4.63 11.78 -5.66
N SER A 93 5.40 12.84 -5.94
CA SER A 93 6.52 13.29 -5.07
C SER A 93 6.08 13.80 -3.70
N ASP A 94 4.81 14.11 -3.56
CA ASP A 94 4.15 14.50 -2.31
C ASP A 94 3.77 13.30 -1.43
N LEU A 95 3.80 12.07 -1.97
CA LEU A 95 3.52 10.85 -1.22
C LEU A 95 4.84 10.14 -0.84
N PRO A 96 5.27 10.19 0.43
CA PRO A 96 6.50 9.53 0.87
C PRO A 96 6.32 8.00 0.97
N VAL A 97 6.54 7.31 -0.14
CA VAL A 97 6.48 5.85 -0.27
C VAL A 97 7.81 5.29 -0.75
N THR A 98 8.14 4.06 -0.34
CA THR A 98 9.32 3.36 -0.83
C THR A 98 9.00 2.66 -2.14
N LEU A 99 9.53 3.15 -3.26
CA LEU A 99 9.38 2.53 -4.57
C LEU A 99 10.50 1.52 -4.84
N VAL A 100 10.15 0.30 -5.23
CA VAL A 100 11.10 -0.78 -5.53
C VAL A 100 10.84 -1.40 -6.89
N LYS A 101 11.91 -1.66 -7.64
CA LYS A 101 11.82 -2.44 -8.89
C LYS A 101 11.35 -3.86 -8.58
N ASN A 102 10.56 -4.44 -9.47
CA ASN A 102 10.01 -5.79 -9.32
C ASN A 102 11.08 -6.89 -9.45
N ARG A 103 12.03 -6.88 -8.52
CA ARG A 103 13.10 -7.88 -8.38
C ARG A 103 13.07 -8.43 -6.97
N PHE A 104 13.28 -9.74 -6.84
CA PHE A 104 13.26 -10.45 -5.55
C PHE A 104 14.08 -9.72 -4.46
N ARG A 105 15.37 -9.46 -4.73
CA ARG A 105 16.24 -8.79 -3.76
C ARG A 105 15.74 -7.39 -3.39
N GLY A 106 15.27 -6.61 -4.36
CA GLY A 106 14.78 -5.25 -4.08
C GLY A 106 13.64 -5.24 -3.05
N TRP A 107 12.71 -6.18 -3.15
CA TRP A 107 11.64 -6.32 -2.17
C TRP A 107 12.13 -6.82 -0.81
N VAL A 108 12.99 -7.85 -0.79
CA VAL A 108 13.58 -8.37 0.46
C VAL A 108 14.35 -7.28 1.19
N ASP A 109 15.23 -6.57 0.49
CA ASP A 109 16.08 -5.52 1.07
C ASP A 109 15.23 -4.35 1.60
N ALA A 110 14.19 -3.92 0.85
CA ALA A 110 13.30 -2.86 1.28
C ALA A 110 12.48 -3.24 2.52
N ILE A 111 11.96 -4.47 2.59
CA ILE A 111 11.23 -4.94 3.78
C ILE A 111 12.17 -4.99 4.97
N ARG A 112 13.37 -5.59 4.82
CA ARG A 112 14.36 -5.64 5.91
C ARG A 112 14.79 -4.25 6.37
N MET A 113 14.93 -3.29 5.48
CA MET A 113 15.20 -1.90 5.82
C MET A 113 14.10 -1.33 6.75
N HIS A 114 12.82 -1.52 6.41
CA HIS A 114 11.71 -1.03 7.21
C HIS A 114 11.61 -1.71 8.57
N ILE A 115 11.78 -3.03 8.65
CA ILE A 115 11.70 -3.77 9.91
C ILE A 115 12.94 -3.60 10.80
N SER A 116 14.06 -3.13 10.27
CA SER A 116 15.27 -2.87 11.06
C SER A 116 15.15 -1.64 11.96
N ASP A 117 14.23 -0.73 11.66
CA ASP A 117 13.94 0.48 12.46
C ASP A 117 12.43 0.77 12.37
N LEU A 118 11.67 0.19 13.29
CA LEU A 118 10.21 0.35 13.34
C LEU A 118 9.79 1.78 13.67
N ASP A 119 10.59 2.51 14.45
CA ASP A 119 10.29 3.93 14.75
C ASP A 119 10.43 4.81 13.52
N ALA A 120 11.47 4.60 12.70
CA ALA A 120 11.62 5.30 11.43
C ALA A 120 10.51 4.91 10.45
N SER A 121 10.12 3.64 10.43
CA SER A 121 9.02 3.14 9.61
C SER A 121 7.69 3.76 10.01
N ALA A 122 7.36 3.81 11.29
CA ALA A 122 6.17 4.47 11.81
C ALA A 122 6.12 5.97 11.44
N LYS A 123 7.24 6.68 11.57
CA LYS A 123 7.34 8.09 11.13
C LYS A 123 7.10 8.26 9.63
N ALA A 124 7.53 7.32 8.80
CA ALA A 124 7.23 7.32 7.36
C ALA A 124 5.74 7.12 7.09
N GLY A 125 5.07 6.25 7.86
CA GLY A 125 3.62 6.07 7.82
C GLY A 125 2.86 7.35 8.23
N ASP A 126 3.28 8.01 9.31
CA ASP A 126 2.71 9.29 9.74
C ASP A 126 2.89 10.39 8.69
N ALA A 127 4.07 10.46 8.08
CA ALA A 127 4.34 11.41 7.00
C ALA A 127 3.44 11.16 5.78
N LEU A 128 3.25 9.89 5.39
CA LEU A 128 2.34 9.52 4.31
C LEU A 128 0.89 9.87 4.66
N ARG A 129 0.46 9.59 5.89
CA ARG A 129 -0.88 9.96 6.36
C ARG A 129 -1.12 11.46 6.29
N ASN A 130 -0.17 12.26 6.77
CA ASN A 130 -0.28 13.71 6.72
C ASN A 130 -0.37 14.22 5.27
N ALA A 131 0.40 13.66 4.35
CA ALA A 131 0.35 13.98 2.93
C ALA A 131 -1.03 13.64 2.33
N VAL A 132 -1.57 12.45 2.62
CA VAL A 132 -2.89 12.03 2.13
C VAL A 132 -4.00 12.91 2.69
N LEU A 133 -4.03 13.14 4.01
CA LEU A 133 -5.06 13.98 4.65
C LEU A 133 -4.96 15.44 4.22
N GLY A 134 -3.76 15.96 3.98
CA GLY A 134 -3.54 17.35 3.58
C GLY A 134 -3.83 17.65 2.10
N GLY A 135 -3.67 16.66 1.20
CA GLY A 135 -3.70 16.92 -0.24
C GLY A 135 -4.63 16.05 -1.08
N TRP A 136 -5.12 14.91 -0.55
CA TRP A 136 -5.81 13.90 -1.36
C TRP A 136 -7.25 13.61 -0.92
N MET A 137 -7.72 14.21 0.17
CA MET A 137 -9.12 14.03 0.59
C MET A 137 -10.08 14.72 -0.38
N LEU A 138 -11.24 14.10 -0.60
CA LEU A 138 -12.28 14.64 -1.48
C LEU A 138 -13.14 15.67 -0.72
N GLU A 139 -12.50 16.80 -0.37
CA GLU A 139 -13.10 17.93 0.33
C GLU A 139 -12.45 19.25 -0.13
N GLY A 140 -13.00 20.38 0.26
CA GLY A 140 -12.47 21.71 -0.08
C GLY A 140 -12.26 21.88 -1.59
N ASP A 141 -11.07 22.32 -1.98
CA ASP A 141 -10.71 22.57 -3.39
C ASP A 141 -10.70 21.30 -4.23
N ASN A 142 -10.30 20.16 -3.66
CA ASN A 142 -10.33 18.87 -4.36
C ASN A 142 -11.76 18.51 -4.75
N LEU A 143 -12.72 18.63 -3.84
CA LEU A 143 -14.12 18.39 -4.12
C LEU A 143 -14.66 19.37 -5.19
N SER A 144 -14.28 20.64 -5.09
CA SER A 144 -14.68 21.67 -6.07
C SER A 144 -14.15 21.35 -7.47
N ASN A 145 -12.89 20.93 -7.57
CA ASN A 145 -12.27 20.54 -8.84
C ASN A 145 -12.92 19.28 -9.44
N TRP A 146 -13.22 18.29 -8.60
CA TRP A 146 -13.96 17.09 -9.02
C TRP A 146 -15.35 17.44 -9.55
N ARG A 147 -16.10 18.29 -8.85
CA ARG A 147 -17.44 18.74 -9.28
C ARG A 147 -17.38 19.44 -10.63
N LYS A 148 -16.45 20.37 -10.82
CA LYS A 148 -16.25 21.06 -12.11
C LYS A 148 -15.90 20.10 -13.26
N ALA A 149 -15.12 19.07 -12.98
CA ALA A 149 -14.72 18.09 -14.00
C ALA A 149 -15.88 17.18 -14.45
N TRP A 150 -16.78 16.82 -13.55
CA TRP A 150 -17.85 15.86 -13.82
C TRP A 150 -19.23 16.49 -14.02
N LEU A 151 -19.45 17.70 -13.52
CA LEU A 151 -20.68 18.45 -13.59
C LEU A 151 -20.37 19.85 -14.16
N PRO A 152 -20.03 19.93 -15.46
CA PRO A 152 -19.85 21.24 -16.11
C PRO A 152 -21.15 22.04 -16.04
N ASP A 153 -21.02 23.37 -15.82
CA ASP A 153 -22.14 24.33 -15.79
C ASP A 153 -22.95 24.33 -17.07
#